data_a5cb506570150dbce745a4d9955fcfca
#
_entry.id   a5cb506570150dbce745a4d9955fcfca
#
_cell.length_a   1.000
_cell.length_b   1.000
_cell.length_c   1.000
_cell.angle_alpha   90.00
_cell.angle_beta   90.00
_cell.angle_gamma   90.00
#
_symmetry.space_group_name_H-M   'P 1'
#
loop_
_entity.id
_entity.type
_entity.pdbx_description
1 polymer ?
#
loop_
_entity_poly.entity_id
_entity_poly.type
_entity_poly.pdbx_seq_one_letter_code
_entity_poly.pdbx_strand_id
1 'polypeptide(L)'
;KFMAQIKGFVVANQLLKNVSFMGYCPNVQPLVKQCDFGVLPSTKPEALGLSNLEYMMLGKAHVTTNNGAQLEYLTNGENALLVDPENQFQLADAIKQLIENPELRNKIGTQAQNDYDHHLGYDSFYAQMTALYHSLF
;
A
#
# COMPACT_ATOMS: atom_id res chain seq x y z
N LYS A 1 9.11 -20.14 10.56
CA LYS A 1 8.88 -19.83 12.00
C LYS A 1 7.81 -18.73 12.14
N PHE A 2 7.97 -17.55 11.54
CA PHE A 2 7.02 -16.40 11.66
C PHE A 2 5.61 -16.73 11.15
N MET A 3 5.47 -17.31 9.94
CA MET A 3 4.17 -17.71 9.38
C MET A 3 3.39 -18.68 10.30
N ALA A 4 4.08 -19.59 10.95
CA ALA A 4 3.45 -20.52 11.90
C ALA A 4 2.89 -19.79 13.13
N GLN A 5 3.59 -18.76 13.60
CA GLN A 5 3.12 -17.92 14.71
C GLN A 5 1.84 -17.14 14.33
N ILE A 6 1.81 -16.55 13.14
CA ILE A 6 0.61 -15.83 12.65
C ILE A 6 -0.56 -16.81 12.50
N LYS A 7 -0.36 -17.98 11.89
CA LYS A 7 -1.41 -18.99 11.77
C LYS A 7 -1.91 -19.46 13.14
N GLY A 8 -1.01 -19.68 14.09
CA GLY A 8 -1.38 -20.02 15.47
C GLY A 8 -2.23 -18.93 16.14
N PHE A 9 -1.85 -17.65 15.96
CA PHE A 9 -2.63 -16.51 16.46
C PHE A 9 -4.05 -16.47 15.88
N VAL A 10 -4.17 -16.65 14.56
CA VAL A 10 -5.49 -16.68 13.87
C VAL A 10 -6.37 -17.80 14.40
N VAL A 11 -5.81 -19.00 14.63
CA VAL A 11 -6.55 -20.13 15.20
C VAL A 11 -6.95 -19.84 16.64
N ALA A 12 -6.02 -19.40 17.48
CA ALA A 12 -6.26 -19.12 18.91
C ALA A 12 -7.34 -18.04 19.13
N ASN A 13 -7.45 -17.09 18.20
CA ASN A 13 -8.44 -16.00 18.26
C ASN A 13 -9.71 -16.28 17.42
N GLN A 14 -9.91 -17.49 16.92
CA GLN A 14 -11.09 -17.92 16.12
C GLN A 14 -11.30 -17.09 14.84
N LEU A 15 -10.22 -16.58 14.22
CA LEU A 15 -10.27 -15.71 13.06
C LEU A 15 -10.19 -16.45 11.71
N LEU A 16 -10.28 -17.78 11.68
CA LEU A 16 -10.17 -18.59 10.46
C LEU A 16 -11.20 -18.24 9.38
N LYS A 17 -12.36 -17.74 9.77
CA LYS A 17 -13.39 -17.29 8.82
C LYS A 17 -13.12 -15.90 8.23
N ASN A 18 -12.23 -15.14 8.85
CA ASN A 18 -11.94 -13.75 8.51
C ASN A 18 -10.58 -13.57 7.82
N VAL A 19 -9.67 -14.57 7.94
CA VAL A 19 -8.30 -14.47 7.43
C VAL A 19 -8.02 -15.60 6.46
N SER A 20 -7.61 -15.25 5.25
CA SER A 20 -7.17 -16.20 4.21
C SER A 20 -5.68 -16.00 3.92
N PHE A 21 -4.91 -17.09 3.93
CA PHE A 21 -3.49 -17.09 3.61
C PHE A 21 -3.29 -17.53 2.15
N MET A 22 -3.11 -16.58 1.26
CA MET A 22 -3.03 -16.84 -0.19
C MET A 22 -1.70 -17.45 -0.63
N GLY A 23 -0.65 -17.41 0.21
CA GLY A 23 0.68 -17.87 -0.18
C GLY A 23 1.32 -16.96 -1.23
N TYR A 24 2.22 -17.54 -2.03
CA TYR A 24 2.84 -16.84 -3.15
C TYR A 24 1.83 -16.70 -4.31
N CYS A 25 1.64 -15.48 -4.77
CA CYS A 25 0.76 -15.16 -5.90
C CYS A 25 1.62 -14.51 -7.01
N PRO A 26 1.87 -15.21 -8.12
CA PRO A 26 2.75 -14.68 -9.19
C PRO A 26 2.14 -13.50 -9.94
N ASN A 27 0.82 -13.35 -9.92
CA ASN A 27 0.10 -12.20 -10.47
C ASN A 27 -0.88 -11.68 -9.42
N VAL A 28 -0.44 -10.68 -8.68
CA VAL A 28 -1.21 -10.12 -7.56
C VAL A 28 -2.30 -9.14 -8.01
N GLN A 29 -2.18 -8.54 -9.20
CA GLN A 29 -3.09 -7.49 -9.66
C GLN A 29 -4.59 -7.89 -9.67
N PRO A 30 -5.01 -9.08 -10.17
CA PRO A 30 -6.40 -9.50 -10.12
C PRO A 30 -6.92 -9.62 -8.68
N LEU A 31 -6.06 -10.02 -7.75
CA LEU A 31 -6.40 -10.13 -6.33
C LEU A 31 -6.58 -8.73 -5.73
N VAL A 32 -5.64 -7.83 -5.93
CA VAL A 32 -5.72 -6.44 -5.43
C VAL A 32 -6.93 -5.70 -6.01
N LYS A 33 -7.28 -5.94 -7.28
CA LYS A 33 -8.50 -5.34 -7.89
C LYS A 33 -9.78 -5.70 -7.14
N GLN A 34 -9.85 -6.89 -6.55
CA GLN A 34 -11.01 -7.36 -5.79
C GLN A 34 -11.02 -6.87 -4.33
N CYS A 35 -9.91 -6.35 -3.83
CA CYS A 35 -9.84 -5.80 -2.48
C CYS A 35 -10.45 -4.40 -2.43
N ASP A 36 -11.00 -4.03 -1.28
CA ASP A 36 -11.49 -2.68 -1.02
C ASP A 36 -10.33 -1.69 -0.82
N PHE A 37 -9.27 -2.11 -0.14
CA PHE A 37 -8.06 -1.34 0.12
C PHE A 37 -6.89 -2.25 0.46
N GLY A 38 -5.67 -1.69 0.48
CA GLY A 38 -4.43 -2.39 0.82
C GLY A 38 -3.89 -2.03 2.21
N VAL A 39 -3.00 -2.87 2.75
CA VAL A 39 -2.29 -2.59 4.01
C VAL A 39 -0.85 -3.09 3.91
N LEU A 40 0.13 -2.21 4.18
CA LEU A 40 1.55 -2.55 4.25
C LEU A 40 2.16 -2.06 5.58
N PRO A 41 2.03 -2.83 6.68
CA PRO A 41 2.43 -2.39 8.01
C PRO A 41 3.88 -2.76 8.34
N SER A 42 4.84 -2.32 7.54
CA SER A 42 6.26 -2.63 7.72
C SER A 42 6.82 -1.99 9.00
N THR A 43 7.44 -2.78 9.85
CA THR A 43 8.09 -2.28 11.08
C THR A 43 9.48 -1.71 10.83
N LYS A 44 10.09 -2.07 9.70
CA LYS A 44 11.39 -1.54 9.26
C LYS A 44 11.21 -0.58 8.09
N PRO A 45 12.15 0.35 7.90
CA PRO A 45 12.09 1.27 6.77
C PRO A 45 11.97 0.53 5.43
N GLU A 46 10.98 0.92 4.66
CA GLU A 46 10.77 0.43 3.29
C GLU A 46 11.68 1.22 2.33
N ALA A 47 12.36 0.51 1.44
CA ALA A 47 13.16 1.15 0.41
C ALA A 47 12.27 1.83 -0.65
N LEU A 48 11.29 1.10 -1.17
CA LEU A 48 10.37 1.61 -2.19
C LEU A 48 8.90 1.29 -1.87
N GLY A 49 8.63 0.17 -1.18
CA GLY A 49 7.26 -0.26 -0.89
C GLY A 49 6.50 -0.67 -2.15
N LEU A 50 6.99 -1.68 -2.89
CA LEU A 50 6.37 -2.11 -4.16
C LEU A 50 4.87 -2.38 -4.05
N SER A 51 4.40 -2.91 -2.91
CA SER A 51 2.97 -3.13 -2.69
C SER A 51 2.18 -1.81 -2.67
N ASN A 52 2.76 -0.71 -2.17
CA ASN A 52 2.10 0.59 -2.23
C ASN A 52 1.95 1.07 -3.67
N LEU A 53 2.99 0.90 -4.50
CA LEU A 53 2.91 1.24 -5.93
C LEU A 53 1.86 0.38 -6.65
N GLU A 54 1.73 -0.89 -6.31
CA GLU A 54 0.68 -1.77 -6.85
C GLU A 54 -0.72 -1.31 -6.44
N TYR A 55 -0.91 -0.84 -5.19
CA TYR A 55 -2.17 -0.26 -4.75
C TYR A 55 -2.47 1.05 -5.50
N MET A 56 -1.51 1.94 -5.60
CA MET A 56 -1.62 3.22 -6.31
C MET A 56 -1.98 3.01 -7.78
N MET A 57 -1.24 2.15 -8.49
CA MET A 57 -1.50 1.81 -9.90
C MET A 57 -2.93 1.31 -10.14
N LEU A 58 -3.53 0.64 -9.16
CA LEU A 58 -4.86 0.06 -9.25
C LEU A 58 -5.96 0.94 -8.61
N GLY A 59 -5.63 2.16 -8.24
CA GLY A 59 -6.58 3.10 -7.64
C GLY A 59 -7.10 2.65 -6.28
N LYS A 60 -6.30 1.88 -5.53
CA LYS A 60 -6.69 1.39 -4.20
C LYS A 60 -6.15 2.29 -3.11
N ALA A 61 -7.05 2.75 -2.24
CA ALA A 61 -6.63 3.32 -0.97
C ALA A 61 -5.77 2.32 -0.20
N HIS A 62 -4.84 2.80 0.59
CA HIS A 62 -4.03 1.91 1.41
C HIS A 62 -3.56 2.57 2.71
N VAL A 63 -3.29 1.72 3.68
CA VAL A 63 -2.65 2.09 4.95
C VAL A 63 -1.21 1.56 4.91
N THR A 64 -0.24 2.41 5.21
CA THR A 64 1.17 2.00 5.31
C THR A 64 1.86 2.70 6.47
N THR A 65 3.04 2.23 6.84
CA THR A 65 3.79 2.83 7.93
C THR A 65 4.57 4.08 7.48
N ASN A 66 4.64 5.06 8.37
CA ASN A 66 5.36 6.32 8.18
C ASN A 66 6.88 6.11 8.37
N ASN A 67 7.51 5.38 7.45
CA ASN A 67 8.95 5.10 7.51
C ASN A 67 9.55 4.83 6.12
N GLY A 68 10.86 5.10 5.96
CA GLY A 68 11.61 4.79 4.74
C GLY A 68 11.34 5.73 3.56
N ALA A 69 11.86 5.36 2.39
CA ALA A 69 11.82 6.19 1.18
C ALA A 69 10.44 6.31 0.54
N GLN A 70 9.48 5.47 0.93
CA GLN A 70 8.09 5.60 0.47
C GLN A 70 7.48 6.97 0.79
N LEU A 71 8.03 7.70 1.77
CA LEU A 71 7.58 9.06 2.11
C LEU A 71 7.96 10.11 1.06
N GLU A 72 8.77 9.77 0.07
CA GLU A 72 9.07 10.66 -1.05
C GLU A 72 7.87 10.81 -2.01
N TYR A 73 6.93 9.85 -1.99
CA TYR A 73 5.77 9.86 -2.87
C TYR A 73 4.42 9.67 -2.16
N LEU A 74 4.41 9.38 -0.85
CA LEU A 74 3.19 9.23 -0.06
C LEU A 74 2.94 10.44 0.83
N THR A 75 1.71 10.94 0.78
CA THR A 75 1.22 12.03 1.63
C THR A 75 0.01 11.56 2.43
N ASN A 76 0.11 11.69 3.77
CA ASN A 76 -0.93 11.23 4.68
C ASN A 76 -2.27 11.95 4.44
N GLY A 77 -3.34 11.19 4.29
CA GLY A 77 -4.69 11.68 4.07
C GLY A 77 -4.99 12.14 2.65
N GLU A 78 -3.98 12.13 1.75
CA GLU A 78 -4.12 12.47 0.34
C GLU A 78 -4.13 11.22 -0.54
N ASN A 79 -3.01 10.50 -0.63
CA ASN A 79 -2.84 9.31 -1.46
C ASN A 79 -2.61 8.02 -0.67
N ALA A 80 -2.45 8.11 0.65
CA ALA A 80 -2.37 6.99 1.60
C ALA A 80 -2.82 7.43 3.00
N LEU A 81 -3.10 6.47 3.89
CA LEU A 81 -3.11 6.71 5.33
C LEU A 81 -1.79 6.21 5.92
N LEU A 82 -1.06 7.11 6.58
CA LEU A 82 0.23 6.82 7.19
C LEU A 82 0.07 6.64 8.70
N VAL A 83 0.68 5.58 9.22
CA VAL A 83 0.66 5.24 10.66
C VAL A 83 2.08 5.03 11.16
N ASP A 84 2.33 5.26 12.44
CA ASP A 84 3.65 5.01 13.02
C ASP A 84 3.98 3.52 13.02
N PRO A 85 5.25 3.15 12.74
CA PRO A 85 5.70 1.77 12.88
C PRO A 85 5.42 1.22 14.28
N GLU A 86 5.05 -0.06 14.35
CA GLU A 86 4.72 -0.78 15.60
C GLU A 86 3.53 -0.21 16.40
N ASN A 87 2.81 0.77 15.85
CA ASN A 87 1.62 1.34 16.47
C ASN A 87 0.34 0.63 15.98
N GLN A 88 0.01 -0.48 16.63
CA GLN A 88 -1.16 -1.29 16.29
C GLN A 88 -2.50 -0.53 16.45
N PHE A 89 -2.57 0.46 17.33
CA PHE A 89 -3.79 1.23 17.56
C PHE A 89 -4.04 2.20 16.40
N GLN A 90 -3.04 2.95 15.97
CA GLN A 90 -3.14 3.80 14.78
C GLN A 90 -3.46 2.97 13.53
N LEU A 91 -2.83 1.79 13.37
CA LEU A 91 -3.12 0.89 12.26
C LEU A 91 -4.58 0.45 12.27
N ALA A 92 -5.09 0.02 13.41
CA ALA A 92 -6.48 -0.40 13.54
C ALA A 92 -7.47 0.75 13.26
N ASP A 93 -7.19 1.96 13.75
CA ASP A 93 -8.01 3.15 13.50
C ASP A 93 -8.01 3.55 12.02
N ALA A 94 -6.86 3.53 11.36
CA ALA A 94 -6.75 3.83 9.92
C ALA A 94 -7.51 2.78 9.07
N ILE A 95 -7.39 1.50 9.39
CA ILE A 95 -8.16 0.43 8.75
C ILE A 95 -9.66 0.66 8.95
N LYS A 96 -10.08 0.97 10.18
CA LYS A 96 -11.47 1.25 10.51
C LYS A 96 -12.02 2.44 9.70
N GLN A 97 -11.25 3.53 9.58
CA GLN A 97 -11.63 4.68 8.76
C GLN A 97 -11.91 4.28 7.31
N LEU A 98 -11.05 3.44 6.70
CA LEU A 98 -11.26 2.97 5.33
C LEU A 98 -12.45 2.01 5.21
N ILE A 99 -12.77 1.22 6.24
CA ILE A 99 -13.95 0.35 6.25
C ILE A 99 -15.23 1.20 6.31
N GLU A 100 -15.29 2.15 7.23
CA GLU A 100 -16.50 2.91 7.56
C GLU A 100 -16.77 4.07 6.59
N ASN A 101 -15.76 4.53 5.83
CA ASN A 101 -15.87 5.69 4.94
C ASN A 101 -15.50 5.35 3.48
N PRO A 102 -16.47 4.89 2.67
CA PRO A 102 -16.25 4.61 1.25
C PRO A 102 -15.83 5.84 0.43
N GLU A 103 -16.28 7.04 0.81
CA GLU A 103 -15.92 8.29 0.12
C GLU A 103 -14.44 8.61 0.32
N LEU A 104 -13.95 8.51 1.56
CA LEU A 104 -12.53 8.67 1.87
C LEU A 104 -11.69 7.64 1.10
N ARG A 105 -12.14 6.39 1.10
CA ARG A 105 -11.48 5.30 0.39
C ARG A 105 -11.36 5.59 -1.11
N ASN A 106 -12.44 6.04 -1.73
CA ASN A 106 -12.45 6.42 -3.14
C ASN A 106 -11.57 7.65 -3.41
N LYS A 107 -11.65 8.68 -2.56
CA LYS A 107 -10.81 9.88 -2.69
C LYS A 107 -9.33 9.55 -2.66
N ILE A 108 -8.88 8.80 -1.65
CA ILE A 108 -7.47 8.39 -1.49
C ILE A 108 -7.05 7.51 -2.67
N GLY A 109 -7.85 6.53 -3.06
CA GLY A 109 -7.53 5.64 -4.17
C GLY A 109 -7.40 6.38 -5.51
N THR A 110 -8.30 7.32 -5.79
CA THR A 110 -8.23 8.16 -7.00
C THR A 110 -6.99 9.05 -7.00
N GLN A 111 -6.68 9.70 -5.88
CA GLN A 111 -5.47 10.52 -5.79
C GLN A 111 -4.21 9.67 -5.93
N ALA A 112 -4.17 8.49 -5.29
CA ALA A 112 -3.06 7.55 -5.42
C ALA A 112 -2.82 7.14 -6.87
N GLN A 113 -3.88 6.84 -7.63
CA GLN A 113 -3.76 6.49 -9.03
C GLN A 113 -3.27 7.66 -9.88
N ASN A 114 -3.79 8.87 -9.66
CA ASN A 114 -3.34 10.06 -10.36
C ASN A 114 -1.84 10.33 -10.13
N ASP A 115 -1.38 10.22 -8.89
CA ASP A 115 0.03 10.42 -8.55
C ASP A 115 0.91 9.34 -9.20
N TYR A 116 0.45 8.09 -9.22
CA TYR A 116 1.16 7.01 -9.90
C TYR A 116 1.28 7.29 -11.40
N ASP A 117 0.20 7.61 -12.09
CA ASP A 117 0.17 7.81 -13.53
C ASP A 117 1.04 9.00 -13.96
N HIS A 118 1.07 10.08 -13.16
CA HIS A 118 1.81 11.30 -13.51
C HIS A 118 3.28 11.27 -13.08
N HIS A 119 3.64 10.55 -12.01
CA HIS A 119 4.96 10.69 -11.40
C HIS A 119 5.75 9.39 -11.26
N LEU A 120 5.08 8.25 -11.12
CA LEU A 120 5.70 6.98 -10.73
C LEU A 120 5.59 5.88 -11.79
N GLY A 121 4.69 6.05 -12.76
CA GLY A 121 4.47 5.10 -13.84
C GLY A 121 5.63 5.02 -14.82
N TYR A 122 5.65 3.96 -15.63
CA TYR A 122 6.71 3.70 -16.61
C TYR A 122 6.94 4.86 -17.56
N ASP A 123 5.87 5.48 -18.08
CA ASP A 123 5.97 6.57 -19.06
C ASP A 123 6.62 7.81 -18.43
N SER A 124 6.27 8.14 -17.20
CA SER A 124 6.90 9.23 -16.44
C SER A 124 8.39 8.95 -16.19
N PHE A 125 8.73 7.74 -15.74
CA PHE A 125 10.10 7.32 -15.55
C PHE A 125 10.91 7.41 -16.86
N TYR A 126 10.36 6.88 -17.96
CA TYR A 126 11.01 6.91 -19.27
C TYR A 126 11.26 8.34 -19.75
N ALA A 127 10.28 9.22 -19.63
CA ALA A 127 10.40 10.62 -20.01
C ALA A 127 11.49 11.35 -19.19
N GLN A 128 11.51 11.14 -17.87
CA GLN A 128 12.52 11.75 -16.99
C GLN A 128 13.93 11.25 -17.30
N MET A 129 14.10 9.95 -17.51
CA MET A 129 15.39 9.35 -17.86
C MET A 129 15.87 9.84 -19.22
N THR A 130 14.99 9.92 -20.23
CA THR A 130 15.32 10.43 -21.55
C THR A 130 15.76 11.90 -21.48
N ALA A 131 15.04 12.73 -20.74
CA ALA A 131 15.41 14.14 -20.54
C ALA A 131 16.78 14.28 -19.85
N LEU A 132 17.03 13.45 -18.82
CA LEU A 132 18.32 13.44 -18.15
C LEU A 132 19.47 13.07 -19.11
N TYR A 133 19.31 12.01 -19.90
CA TYR A 133 20.34 11.63 -20.87
C TYR A 133 20.60 12.74 -21.91
N HIS A 134 19.55 13.36 -22.45
CA HIS A 134 19.71 14.48 -23.37
C HIS A 134 20.37 15.73 -22.77
N SER A 135 20.30 15.90 -21.46
CA SER A 135 20.97 17.01 -20.77
C SER A 135 22.47 16.78 -20.53
N LEU A 136 22.94 15.55 -20.70
CA LEU A 136 24.34 15.17 -20.47
C LEU A 136 25.19 15.18 -21.76
N PHE A 137 24.53 15.21 -22.91
CA PHE A 137 25.15 15.16 -24.24
C PHE A 137 24.58 16.23 -25.17
#